data_c0b8dfc8530c9a4365704ddf49e71700
#
_entry.id   c0b8dfc8530c9a4365704ddf49e71700
#
_cell.length_a   1.000
_cell.length_b   1.000
_cell.length_c   1.000
_cell.angle_alpha   90.00
_cell.angle_beta   90.00
_cell.angle_gamma   90.00
#
_symmetry.space_group_name_H-M   'P 1'
#
loop_
_entity.id
_entity.type
_entity.pdbx_description
1 polymer ?
#
loop_
_entity_poly.entity_id
_entity_poly.type
_entity_poly.pdbx_seq_one_letter_code
_entity_poly.pdbx_strand_id
1 'polypeptide(L)'
;MRFRMWFGSNRANIEIHMGIKMANVKKRAAFCCAALVTMWLLLFCVGAAHGQTPPRNPRPKPPTLVRLETNITTNKVSIFFIPAPFHVDYVNAEGTVIYRRKVVDGKAEWEEIGYVPGAGTTGVIEFRDVSADISKGPVAYRLASRSSAGNSEMTDSHETMFLQYTYDSCRDEVHLKWNDYKGWANKFTQYLVCEVNNGTIIREDNYIGVIANEPGYRTEFAKKNLAREARYYYAIQVQRTPKDGEVFPDGKSRYDNWSNVVSFETRKLIRPKLVIDSVMGKRGANRVCYSIDAAARVKRFELISRRDTTQGSTTWQVIDTFDDKSKKVTVDESEGVNSNSRYYMLRAIDACDQEVSRSFDLNSIVVRLTAKEDHNLITFNRLLVPSGSQAEYRLHRVIERIGEEIDEEIQVFTGEELPLEYKDRTDLPEFRGVNFLPKYRYYVVVREIPRGKSGVARGRSAMDSCYVEPEIVLPTAIAPRPTDGGPTAEGKRMEFRPLSSGTTPYEITIYNRAGQVIFHKENEPWTGKLPNGQYAPEGAYIYNVKLKSEGYKMVERTGSLMVVYPYK
;
A
#
# COMPACT_ATOMS: atom_id res chain seq x y z
N MET A 1 28.30 -5.15 24.30
CA MET A 1 27.20 -4.25 24.64
C MET A 1 25.96 -5.09 24.92
N ARG A 2 25.47 -5.07 26.14
CA ARG A 2 24.37 -5.92 26.63
C ARG A 2 23.05 -5.25 26.35
N PHE A 3 22.10 -5.96 25.72
CA PHE A 3 20.69 -5.59 25.75
C PHE A 3 19.91 -6.61 26.58
N ARG A 4 19.22 -6.12 27.60
CA ARG A 4 18.30 -6.86 28.45
C ARG A 4 16.93 -6.91 27.81
N MET A 5 16.38 -8.12 27.64
CA MET A 5 14.94 -8.30 27.42
C MET A 5 14.22 -8.41 28.75
N TRP A 6 13.11 -7.74 28.83
CA TRP A 6 12.19 -7.80 29.97
C TRP A 6 11.05 -8.77 29.62
N PHE A 7 10.89 -9.80 30.40
CA PHE A 7 9.74 -10.69 30.36
C PHE A 7 8.83 -10.41 31.54
N GLY A 8 7.59 -10.03 31.27
CA GLY A 8 6.52 -9.94 32.26
C GLY A 8 5.79 -11.29 32.34
N SER A 9 5.83 -11.87 33.51
CA SER A 9 5.11 -13.08 33.89
C SER A 9 3.70 -12.77 34.33
N ASN A 10 2.71 -13.54 33.89
CA ASN A 10 1.51 -13.78 34.65
C ASN A 10 1.18 -15.27 34.60
N ARG A 11 1.45 -15.91 35.74
CA ARG A 11 1.00 -17.26 36.08
C ARG A 11 -0.37 -17.16 36.76
N ALA A 12 -1.36 -17.84 36.23
CA ALA A 12 -2.54 -18.20 36.97
C ALA A 12 -2.44 -19.68 37.35
N ASN A 13 -2.32 -19.95 38.63
CA ASN A 13 -2.38 -21.28 39.23
C ASN A 13 -3.84 -21.73 39.28
N ILE A 14 -4.12 -22.91 38.77
CA ILE A 14 -5.35 -23.65 39.08
C ILE A 14 -4.89 -24.93 39.78
N GLU A 15 -5.11 -24.98 41.09
CA GLU A 15 -5.00 -26.19 41.89
C GLU A 15 -6.28 -27.03 41.76
N ILE A 16 -6.13 -28.25 41.30
CA ILE A 16 -7.18 -29.27 41.37
C ILE A 16 -6.85 -30.17 42.56
N HIS A 17 -7.65 -30.05 43.62
CA HIS A 17 -7.62 -30.97 44.77
C HIS A 17 -8.35 -32.26 44.40
N MET A 18 -7.61 -33.33 44.30
CA MET A 18 -8.15 -34.71 44.34
C MET A 18 -8.10 -35.24 45.77
N GLY A 19 -9.25 -35.24 46.43
CA GLY A 19 -9.40 -35.86 47.72
C GLY A 19 -9.74 -37.35 47.63
N ILE A 20 -8.76 -38.19 47.89
CA ILE A 20 -9.01 -39.61 48.09
C ILE A 20 -9.32 -39.82 49.59
N LYS A 21 -10.55 -40.27 49.88
CA LYS A 21 -10.87 -40.85 51.20
C LYS A 21 -10.90 -42.38 51.11
N MET A 22 -9.89 -43.00 51.67
CA MET A 22 -9.94 -44.37 52.11
C MET A 22 -10.77 -44.49 53.41
N ALA A 23 -11.66 -45.42 53.43
CA ALA A 23 -12.21 -45.91 54.69
C ALA A 23 -12.21 -47.45 54.67
N ASN A 24 -11.33 -47.98 55.51
CA ASN A 24 -11.30 -49.35 55.97
C ASN A 24 -12.55 -49.72 56.76
N VAL A 25 -13.15 -50.89 56.56
CA VAL A 25 -13.74 -51.64 57.65
C VAL A 25 -13.56 -53.14 57.45
N LYS A 26 -13.05 -53.69 58.47
CA LYS A 26 -12.70 -55.08 58.73
C LYS A 26 -13.92 -55.94 59.08
N LYS A 27 -13.87 -57.25 58.67
CA LYS A 27 -14.03 -58.48 59.47
C LYS A 27 -15.41 -59.05 59.79
N ARG A 28 -15.37 -60.33 59.49
CA ARG A 28 -15.86 -61.52 60.24
C ARG A 28 -17.23 -62.04 59.76
N ALA A 29 -17.29 -63.24 59.16
CA ALA A 29 -17.12 -64.58 59.67
C ALA A 29 -18.38 -65.06 60.46
N ALA A 30 -19.02 -66.04 59.92
CA ALA A 30 -19.33 -67.28 60.56
C ALA A 30 -20.49 -67.99 59.78
N PHE A 31 -20.24 -69.09 59.17
CA PHE A 31 -20.45 -70.42 59.67
C PHE A 31 -21.90 -70.86 59.72
N CYS A 32 -22.18 -71.94 59.08
CA CYS A 32 -22.80 -73.20 59.40
C CYS A 32 -24.11 -73.58 58.69
N CYS A 33 -23.97 -74.75 58.12
CA CYS A 33 -24.87 -75.90 58.15
C CYS A 33 -26.13 -75.81 57.31
N ALA A 34 -26.53 -76.75 56.60
CA ALA A 34 -26.41 -78.20 56.47
C ALA A 34 -26.99 -78.55 55.13
N ALA A 35 -26.45 -79.29 54.29
CA ALA A 35 -26.46 -80.73 54.16
C ALA A 35 -27.83 -81.40 54.34
N LEU A 36 -28.13 -82.18 53.30
CA LEU A 36 -29.08 -83.25 53.21
C LEU A 36 -30.49 -82.90 52.75
N VAL A 37 -30.83 -83.31 51.60
CA VAL A 37 -31.74 -84.50 51.41
C VAL A 37 -31.93 -84.77 49.90
N THR A 38 -31.25 -85.80 49.45
CA THR A 38 -31.71 -86.88 48.58
C THR A 38 -32.39 -86.50 47.28
N MET A 39 -31.77 -86.81 46.16
CA MET A 39 -31.84 -88.09 45.49
C MET A 39 -33.23 -88.71 45.55
N TRP A 40 -34.03 -88.49 44.54
CA TRP A 40 -34.92 -89.43 43.86
C TRP A 40 -35.70 -88.71 42.77
N LEU A 41 -35.40 -89.00 41.55
CA LEU A 41 -36.28 -89.55 40.51
C LEU A 41 -35.61 -89.43 39.14
N LEU A 42 -34.83 -90.42 38.84
CA LEU A 42 -34.70 -90.86 37.46
C LEU A 42 -36.04 -91.45 37.04
N LEU A 43 -36.71 -90.76 36.15
CA LEU A 43 -37.74 -91.34 35.31
C LEU A 43 -37.68 -90.70 33.94
N PHE A 44 -37.39 -91.57 33.04
CA PHE A 44 -37.56 -91.47 31.60
C PHE A 44 -38.52 -90.38 31.12
N CYS A 45 -37.98 -89.44 30.37
CA CYS A 45 -38.63 -88.91 29.18
C CYS A 45 -37.59 -88.87 28.06
N VAL A 46 -37.60 -89.85 27.24
CA VAL A 46 -37.10 -89.77 25.89
C VAL A 46 -38.04 -88.80 25.20
N GLY A 47 -37.75 -87.52 25.38
CA GLY A 47 -38.32 -86.44 24.60
C GLY A 47 -37.39 -86.21 23.44
N ALA A 48 -37.87 -86.45 22.24
CA ALA A 48 -37.19 -86.15 21.00
C ALA A 48 -36.50 -84.77 21.10
N ALA A 49 -35.16 -84.72 21.04
CA ALA A 49 -34.42 -83.50 20.80
C ALA A 49 -34.85 -82.99 19.42
N HIS A 50 -35.91 -82.19 19.44
CA HIS A 50 -36.10 -81.24 18.33
C HIS A 50 -34.94 -80.31 18.42
N GLY A 51 -33.98 -80.42 17.51
CA GLY A 51 -32.95 -79.45 17.32
C GLY A 51 -33.63 -78.10 17.11
N GLN A 52 -33.70 -77.32 18.19
CA GLN A 52 -34.07 -75.93 18.04
C GLN A 52 -32.94 -75.31 17.20
N THR A 53 -33.24 -75.15 15.92
CA THR A 53 -32.42 -74.26 15.09
C THR A 53 -32.27 -73.01 15.87
N PRO A 54 -31.03 -72.48 16.01
CA PRO A 54 -30.81 -71.21 16.70
C PRO A 54 -31.79 -70.19 16.16
N PRO A 55 -32.36 -69.28 17.01
CA PRO A 55 -33.34 -68.32 16.55
C PRO A 55 -32.76 -67.49 15.41
N ARG A 56 -33.41 -67.62 14.27
CA ARG A 56 -33.04 -66.82 13.08
C ARG A 56 -33.13 -65.35 13.43
N ASN A 57 -32.08 -64.59 13.11
CA ASN A 57 -32.13 -63.17 13.32
C ASN A 57 -33.33 -62.58 12.55
N PRO A 58 -34.26 -61.87 13.21
CA PRO A 58 -35.49 -61.39 12.58
C PRO A 58 -35.28 -60.31 11.52
N ARG A 59 -34.05 -59.75 11.39
CA ARG A 59 -33.74 -58.74 10.41
C ARG A 59 -32.81 -59.30 9.34
N PRO A 60 -32.83 -58.71 8.11
CA PRO A 60 -31.91 -59.12 7.07
C PRO A 60 -30.46 -58.61 7.40
N LYS A 61 -29.48 -59.26 6.78
CA LYS A 61 -28.11 -58.83 6.86
C LYS A 61 -27.95 -57.47 6.10
N PRO A 62 -27.14 -56.50 6.59
CA PRO A 62 -26.91 -55.26 5.86
C PRO A 62 -26.18 -55.50 4.54
N PRO A 63 -26.40 -54.67 3.52
CA PRO A 63 -25.63 -54.69 2.28
C PRO A 63 -24.19 -54.19 2.51
N THR A 64 -23.34 -54.29 1.50
CA THR A 64 -21.98 -53.73 1.56
C THR A 64 -21.90 -52.52 0.66
N LEU A 65 -21.68 -51.34 1.24
CA LEU A 65 -21.39 -50.11 0.47
C LEU A 65 -19.94 -50.16 0.02
N VAL A 66 -19.70 -50.24 -1.30
CA VAL A 66 -18.38 -50.48 -1.88
C VAL A 66 -17.65 -49.14 -2.09
N ARG A 67 -18.30 -48.21 -2.81
CA ARG A 67 -17.71 -46.88 -3.11
C ARG A 67 -18.78 -45.90 -3.56
N LEU A 68 -18.39 -44.65 -3.55
CA LEU A 68 -19.06 -43.55 -4.26
C LEU A 68 -18.22 -43.16 -5.48
N GLU A 69 -18.86 -42.77 -6.56
CA GLU A 69 -18.24 -42.07 -7.69
C GLU A 69 -18.97 -40.78 -7.95
N THR A 70 -18.24 -39.68 -8.01
CA THR A 70 -18.80 -38.35 -8.29
C THR A 70 -18.50 -37.96 -9.74
N ASN A 71 -19.49 -37.40 -10.40
CA ASN A 71 -19.34 -36.84 -11.73
C ASN A 71 -19.07 -35.34 -11.59
N ILE A 72 -17.86 -34.92 -11.89
CA ILE A 72 -17.41 -33.52 -11.73
C ILE A 72 -18.10 -32.54 -12.67
N THR A 73 -18.66 -33.02 -13.80
CA THR A 73 -19.37 -32.18 -14.76
C THR A 73 -20.82 -31.94 -14.33
N THR A 74 -21.48 -32.95 -13.80
CA THR A 74 -22.90 -32.88 -13.42
C THR A 74 -23.13 -32.67 -11.91
N ASN A 75 -22.07 -32.78 -11.09
CA ASN A 75 -22.11 -32.76 -9.63
C ASN A 75 -23.00 -33.84 -9.01
N LYS A 76 -23.24 -34.95 -9.72
CA LYS A 76 -24.07 -36.06 -9.29
C LYS A 76 -23.21 -37.18 -8.71
N VAL A 77 -23.87 -38.07 -7.95
CA VAL A 77 -23.20 -39.17 -7.24
C VAL A 77 -23.78 -40.51 -7.67
N SER A 78 -22.91 -41.45 -8.01
CA SER A 78 -23.21 -42.86 -8.19
C SER A 78 -22.76 -43.63 -6.95
N ILE A 79 -23.62 -44.49 -6.43
CA ILE A 79 -23.43 -45.29 -5.23
C ILE A 79 -23.31 -46.77 -5.66
N PHE A 80 -22.17 -47.39 -5.40
CA PHE A 80 -21.87 -48.75 -5.78
C PHE A 80 -21.91 -49.64 -4.53
N PHE A 81 -22.71 -50.73 -4.57
CA PHE A 81 -22.91 -51.60 -3.42
C PHE A 81 -23.16 -53.02 -3.85
N ILE A 82 -22.96 -53.96 -2.92
CA ILE A 82 -23.34 -55.36 -3.05
C ILE A 82 -24.55 -55.58 -2.16
N PRO A 83 -25.71 -56.05 -2.69
CA PRO A 83 -26.86 -56.41 -1.90
C PRO A 83 -26.51 -57.50 -0.84
N ALA A 84 -27.31 -57.57 0.22
CA ALA A 84 -27.10 -58.58 1.25
C ALA A 84 -27.16 -60.00 0.68
N PRO A 85 -26.11 -60.82 0.91
CA PRO A 85 -26.16 -62.22 0.48
C PRO A 85 -27.18 -63.00 1.27
N PHE A 86 -27.73 -64.11 0.71
CA PHE A 86 -28.52 -65.04 1.46
C PHE A 86 -27.71 -65.69 2.57
N HIS A 87 -28.29 -65.75 3.75
CA HIS A 87 -27.61 -66.31 4.91
C HIS A 87 -28.63 -67.08 5.79
N VAL A 88 -28.32 -68.31 6.20
CA VAL A 88 -29.21 -69.18 6.90
C VAL A 88 -29.77 -68.64 8.23
N ASP A 89 -28.98 -67.80 8.90
CA ASP A 89 -29.35 -67.24 10.20
C ASP A 89 -30.09 -65.90 10.12
N TYR A 90 -30.35 -65.38 8.91
CA TYR A 90 -30.98 -64.06 8.69
C TYR A 90 -32.23 -64.22 7.81
N VAL A 91 -33.17 -63.30 8.00
CA VAL A 91 -34.29 -63.16 7.06
C VAL A 91 -33.73 -62.67 5.72
N ASN A 92 -34.25 -63.24 4.62
CA ASN A 92 -33.80 -62.81 3.29
C ASN A 92 -34.24 -61.40 3.03
N ALA A 93 -33.31 -60.60 2.50
CA ALA A 93 -33.59 -59.25 2.01
C ALA A 93 -34.45 -59.34 0.73
N GLU A 94 -35.35 -58.38 0.54
CA GLU A 94 -36.14 -58.14 -0.68
C GLU A 94 -35.50 -57.09 -1.58
N GLY A 95 -34.64 -56.22 -1.00
CA GLY A 95 -33.91 -55.18 -1.71
C GLY A 95 -33.09 -54.31 -0.78
N THR A 96 -32.48 -53.28 -1.37
CA THR A 96 -31.60 -52.33 -0.67
C THR A 96 -32.21 -50.92 -0.69
N VAL A 97 -32.29 -50.30 0.47
CA VAL A 97 -32.72 -48.91 0.67
C VAL A 97 -31.49 -48.01 0.74
N ILE A 98 -31.55 -46.93 0.01
CA ILE A 98 -30.49 -45.92 -0.04
C ILE A 98 -30.92 -44.71 0.77
N TYR A 99 -30.08 -44.32 1.75
CA TYR A 99 -30.26 -43.14 2.59
C TYR A 99 -29.20 -42.10 2.31
N ARG A 100 -29.64 -40.84 2.25
CA ARG A 100 -28.77 -39.68 2.16
C ARG A 100 -28.91 -38.85 3.44
N ARG A 101 -27.79 -38.35 3.95
CA ARG A 101 -27.81 -37.44 5.10
C ARG A 101 -28.42 -36.10 4.71
N LYS A 102 -29.38 -35.64 5.49
CA LYS A 102 -30.02 -34.33 5.42
C LYS A 102 -29.80 -33.64 6.75
N VAL A 103 -29.65 -32.32 6.73
CA VAL A 103 -29.58 -31.48 7.94
C VAL A 103 -30.91 -30.75 8.04
N VAL A 104 -31.66 -31.00 9.10
CA VAL A 104 -32.93 -30.34 9.41
C VAL A 104 -32.79 -29.74 10.80
N ASP A 105 -32.99 -28.44 10.91
CA ASP A 105 -32.86 -27.66 12.17
C ASP A 105 -31.53 -27.92 12.91
N GLY A 106 -30.42 -28.02 12.15
CA GLY A 106 -29.08 -28.29 12.68
C GLY A 106 -28.81 -29.72 13.10
N LYS A 107 -29.78 -30.64 12.97
CA LYS A 107 -29.62 -32.07 13.26
C LYS A 107 -29.45 -32.87 11.98
N ALA A 108 -28.54 -33.83 12.01
CA ALA A 108 -28.32 -34.75 10.90
C ALA A 108 -29.35 -35.90 10.95
N GLU A 109 -30.12 -36.01 9.90
CA GLU A 109 -31.10 -37.08 9.71
C GLU A 109 -30.79 -37.86 8.44
N TRP A 110 -31.28 -39.10 8.34
CA TRP A 110 -31.12 -39.97 7.17
C TRP A 110 -32.44 -40.06 6.42
N GLU A 111 -32.48 -39.49 5.22
CA GLU A 111 -33.64 -39.47 4.33
C GLU A 111 -33.53 -40.64 3.33
N GLU A 112 -34.58 -41.43 3.19
CA GLU A 112 -34.68 -42.44 2.13
C GLU A 112 -34.81 -41.73 0.78
N ILE A 113 -33.85 -41.98 -0.13
CA ILE A 113 -33.83 -41.38 -1.47
C ILE A 113 -34.08 -42.39 -2.59
N GLY A 114 -34.07 -43.67 -2.28
CA GLY A 114 -34.30 -44.70 -3.27
C GLY A 114 -34.32 -46.10 -2.70
N TYR A 115 -34.87 -47.00 -3.52
CA TYR A 115 -34.95 -48.42 -3.24
C TYR A 115 -34.57 -49.21 -4.49
N VAL A 116 -33.68 -50.19 -4.33
CA VAL A 116 -33.28 -51.12 -5.39
C VAL A 116 -33.76 -52.50 -5.02
N PRO A 117 -34.74 -53.06 -5.76
CA PRO A 117 -35.24 -54.41 -5.51
C PRO A 117 -34.20 -55.46 -5.89
N GLY A 118 -34.29 -56.62 -5.23
CA GLY A 118 -33.44 -57.80 -5.49
C GLY A 118 -32.49 -58.08 -4.32
N ALA A 119 -32.27 -59.37 -4.11
CA ALA A 119 -31.43 -59.90 -3.03
C ALA A 119 -30.62 -61.10 -3.54
N GLY A 120 -29.53 -61.40 -2.81
CA GLY A 120 -28.74 -62.61 -3.07
C GLY A 120 -27.80 -62.47 -4.31
N THR A 121 -27.71 -61.31 -4.96
CA THR A 121 -26.75 -61.12 -6.04
C THR A 121 -25.37 -60.89 -5.44
N THR A 122 -24.35 -61.49 -6.08
CA THR A 122 -22.94 -61.35 -5.65
C THR A 122 -22.22 -60.23 -6.39
N GLY A 123 -22.89 -59.56 -7.34
CA GLY A 123 -22.30 -58.48 -8.15
C GLY A 123 -22.49 -57.08 -7.54
N VAL A 124 -21.66 -56.15 -7.94
CA VAL A 124 -21.77 -54.74 -7.59
C VAL A 124 -22.88 -54.08 -8.41
N ILE A 125 -23.82 -53.44 -7.74
CA ILE A 125 -24.93 -52.68 -8.34
C ILE A 125 -24.66 -51.19 -8.21
N GLU A 126 -25.07 -50.38 -9.21
CA GLU A 126 -25.01 -48.92 -9.21
C GLU A 126 -26.41 -48.34 -8.96
N PHE A 127 -26.49 -47.40 -8.02
CA PHE A 127 -27.62 -46.48 -7.86
C PHE A 127 -27.16 -45.06 -8.10
N ARG A 128 -27.88 -44.30 -8.95
CA ARG A 128 -27.53 -42.90 -9.27
C ARG A 128 -28.43 -41.93 -8.52
N ASP A 129 -27.83 -41.12 -7.64
CA ASP A 129 -28.53 -40.00 -7.03
C ASP A 129 -28.46 -38.77 -7.92
N VAL A 130 -29.50 -38.63 -8.76
CA VAL A 130 -29.62 -37.48 -9.69
C VAL A 130 -30.03 -36.19 -8.99
N SER A 131 -30.44 -36.27 -7.71
CA SER A 131 -30.82 -35.13 -6.89
C SER A 131 -29.64 -34.58 -6.08
N ALA A 132 -28.53 -35.31 -5.97
CA ALA A 132 -27.33 -34.85 -5.30
C ALA A 132 -26.74 -33.63 -5.99
N ASP A 133 -26.08 -32.76 -5.20
CA ASP A 133 -25.31 -31.62 -5.71
C ASP A 133 -24.09 -31.42 -4.80
N ILE A 134 -22.95 -31.98 -5.21
CA ILE A 134 -21.70 -31.89 -4.46
C ILE A 134 -21.07 -30.49 -4.48
N SER A 135 -21.56 -29.58 -5.31
CA SER A 135 -21.07 -28.20 -5.32
C SER A 135 -21.50 -27.39 -4.10
N LYS A 136 -22.52 -27.89 -3.37
CA LYS A 136 -23.06 -27.19 -2.18
C LYS A 136 -22.48 -27.69 -0.86
N GLY A 137 -21.80 -28.83 -0.87
CA GLY A 137 -21.24 -29.46 0.34
C GLY A 137 -21.01 -30.93 0.19
N PRO A 138 -20.41 -31.59 1.19
CA PRO A 138 -20.20 -33.02 1.18
C PRO A 138 -21.54 -33.76 1.34
N VAL A 139 -21.72 -34.85 0.57
CA VAL A 139 -22.92 -35.67 0.59
C VAL A 139 -22.57 -37.04 1.17
N ALA A 140 -23.34 -37.48 2.15
CA ALA A 140 -23.11 -38.76 2.82
C ALA A 140 -24.26 -39.74 2.59
N TYR A 141 -23.91 -41.02 2.44
CA TYR A 141 -24.85 -42.11 2.18
C TYR A 141 -24.66 -43.25 3.15
N ARG A 142 -25.80 -43.94 3.48
CA ARG A 142 -25.88 -45.21 4.17
C ARG A 142 -26.87 -46.11 3.45
N LEU A 143 -26.72 -47.40 3.61
CA LEU A 143 -27.61 -48.38 3.03
C LEU A 143 -28.20 -49.29 4.11
N ALA A 144 -29.38 -49.81 3.87
CA ALA A 144 -29.95 -50.90 4.66
C ALA A 144 -30.67 -51.91 3.75
N SER A 145 -30.68 -53.16 4.11
CA SER A 145 -31.51 -54.17 3.45
C SER A 145 -32.93 -54.08 3.98
N ARG A 146 -33.93 -54.20 3.10
CA ARG A 146 -35.35 -54.22 3.44
C ARG A 146 -35.87 -55.64 3.30
N SER A 147 -36.69 -56.05 4.24
CA SER A 147 -37.48 -57.29 4.19
C SER A 147 -38.88 -57.06 4.76
N SER A 148 -39.81 -58.08 4.63
CA SER A 148 -41.10 -58.04 5.27
C SER A 148 -41.06 -57.98 6.80
N ALA A 149 -39.92 -58.34 7.41
CA ALA A 149 -39.68 -58.27 8.86
C ALA A 149 -39.03 -56.94 9.30
N GLY A 150 -38.82 -55.99 8.38
CA GLY A 150 -38.21 -54.68 8.62
C GLY A 150 -36.83 -54.53 8.01
N ASN A 151 -36.21 -53.37 8.26
CA ASN A 151 -34.92 -53.02 7.72
C ASN A 151 -33.77 -53.56 8.59
N SER A 152 -32.64 -53.86 7.97
CA SER A 152 -31.37 -54.14 8.64
C SER A 152 -30.83 -52.90 9.37
N GLU A 153 -29.76 -53.08 10.11
CA GLU A 153 -28.92 -51.96 10.50
C GLU A 153 -28.35 -51.25 9.26
N MET A 154 -28.12 -49.96 9.37
CA MET A 154 -27.50 -49.18 8.30
C MET A 154 -26.00 -49.49 8.24
N THR A 155 -25.45 -49.48 7.02
CA THR A 155 -24.00 -49.56 6.81
C THR A 155 -23.27 -48.39 7.43
N ASP A 156 -21.95 -48.49 7.54
CA ASP A 156 -21.09 -47.29 7.75
C ASP A 156 -21.34 -46.29 6.64
N SER A 157 -21.16 -45.02 6.97
CA SER A 157 -21.39 -43.96 5.99
C SER A 157 -20.19 -43.77 5.07
N HIS A 158 -20.47 -43.64 3.78
CA HIS A 158 -19.53 -43.02 2.85
C HIS A 158 -19.92 -41.56 2.62
N GLU A 159 -18.91 -40.67 2.54
CA GLU A 159 -19.12 -39.23 2.35
C GLU A 159 -18.18 -38.70 1.27
N THR A 160 -18.72 -37.92 0.34
CA THR A 160 -17.96 -37.29 -0.74
C THR A 160 -17.04 -36.20 -0.22
N MET A 161 -16.02 -35.86 -1.00
CA MET A 161 -15.16 -34.70 -0.71
C MET A 161 -15.83 -33.41 -1.16
N PHE A 162 -15.58 -32.33 -0.43
CA PHE A 162 -15.99 -30.99 -0.76
C PHE A 162 -14.76 -30.06 -0.73
N LEU A 163 -14.38 -29.56 -1.90
CA LEU A 163 -13.26 -28.66 -2.07
C LEU A 163 -13.70 -27.20 -1.89
N GLN A 164 -12.95 -26.47 -1.10
CA GLN A 164 -13.04 -25.03 -0.90
C GLN A 164 -11.72 -24.38 -1.26
N TYR A 165 -11.74 -23.09 -1.55
CA TYR A 165 -10.54 -22.33 -1.82
C TYR A 165 -10.57 -20.94 -1.18
N THR A 166 -9.37 -20.40 -0.95
CA THR A 166 -9.14 -18.97 -0.69
C THR A 166 -8.03 -18.51 -1.61
N TYR A 167 -8.24 -17.37 -2.28
CA TYR A 167 -7.25 -16.79 -3.17
C TYR A 167 -6.65 -15.54 -2.53
N ASP A 168 -5.33 -15.54 -2.29
CA ASP A 168 -4.56 -14.38 -1.88
C ASP A 168 -4.07 -13.64 -3.14
N SER A 169 -4.79 -12.58 -3.50
CA SER A 169 -4.47 -11.77 -4.68
C SER A 169 -3.18 -10.98 -4.56
N CYS A 170 -2.61 -10.86 -3.35
CA CYS A 170 -1.37 -10.13 -3.13
C CYS A 170 -0.14 -11.02 -3.33
N ARG A 171 -0.29 -12.30 -3.04
CA ARG A 171 0.77 -13.30 -3.21
C ARG A 171 0.63 -14.10 -4.49
N ASP A 172 -0.46 -13.88 -5.24
CA ASP A 172 -0.85 -14.70 -6.38
C ASP A 172 -0.84 -16.20 -6.01
N GLU A 173 -1.45 -16.52 -4.84
CA GLU A 173 -1.45 -17.83 -4.22
C GLU A 173 -2.88 -18.30 -3.93
N VAL A 174 -3.21 -19.55 -4.26
CA VAL A 174 -4.45 -20.19 -3.87
C VAL A 174 -4.19 -21.23 -2.80
N HIS A 175 -5.02 -21.22 -1.76
CA HIS A 175 -5.09 -22.25 -0.74
C HIS A 175 -6.34 -23.08 -0.98
N LEU A 176 -6.15 -24.37 -1.22
CA LEU A 176 -7.18 -25.39 -1.41
C LEU A 176 -7.33 -26.17 -0.12
N LYS A 177 -8.57 -26.42 0.31
CA LYS A 177 -8.88 -27.19 1.51
C LYS A 177 -10.11 -28.05 1.26
N TRP A 178 -10.09 -29.30 1.71
CA TRP A 178 -11.18 -30.24 1.56
C TRP A 178 -11.37 -31.08 2.80
N ASN A 179 -12.53 -31.75 2.92
CA ASN A 179 -12.75 -32.80 3.93
C ASN A 179 -12.24 -34.14 3.44
N ASP A 180 -11.82 -34.99 4.37
CA ASP A 180 -11.48 -36.39 4.04
C ASP A 180 -12.65 -37.10 3.37
N TYR A 181 -12.34 -37.95 2.38
CA TYR A 181 -13.27 -38.96 1.90
C TYR A 181 -13.58 -39.97 3.00
N LYS A 182 -14.82 -40.08 3.40
CA LYS A 182 -15.25 -41.12 4.33
C LYS A 182 -15.76 -42.34 3.59
N GLY A 183 -15.20 -43.43 3.91
CA GLY A 183 -15.40 -44.72 3.27
C GLY A 183 -14.09 -45.50 3.24
N TRP A 184 -14.10 -46.70 2.75
CA TRP A 184 -12.92 -47.57 2.66
C TRP A 184 -12.15 -47.74 3.98
N ALA A 185 -12.75 -47.42 5.15
CA ALA A 185 -12.12 -47.51 6.46
C ALA A 185 -10.73 -46.83 6.51
N ASN A 186 -10.62 -45.65 5.91
CA ASN A 186 -9.37 -44.84 5.76
C ASN A 186 -8.24 -45.55 5.00
N LYS A 187 -8.59 -46.55 4.15
CA LYS A 187 -7.62 -47.28 3.34
C LYS A 187 -7.39 -46.66 1.96
N PHE A 188 -7.57 -45.34 1.79
CA PHE A 188 -7.18 -44.64 0.55
C PHE A 188 -5.67 -44.64 0.41
N THR A 189 -5.19 -44.52 -0.83
CA THR A 189 -3.77 -44.49 -1.15
C THR A 189 -3.22 -43.07 -1.11
N GLN A 190 -3.91 -42.14 -1.77
CA GLN A 190 -3.47 -40.76 -1.91
C GLN A 190 -4.60 -39.85 -2.34
N TYR A 191 -4.40 -38.55 -2.14
CA TYR A 191 -5.12 -37.46 -2.82
C TYR A 191 -4.25 -36.88 -3.92
N LEU A 192 -4.85 -36.63 -5.07
CA LEU A 192 -4.26 -35.89 -6.17
C LEU A 192 -4.95 -34.54 -6.29
N VAL A 193 -4.17 -33.48 -6.32
CA VAL A 193 -4.66 -32.12 -6.60
C VAL A 193 -4.56 -31.90 -8.10
N CYS A 194 -5.69 -31.73 -8.76
CA CYS A 194 -5.77 -31.67 -10.22
C CYS A 194 -6.21 -30.29 -10.68
N GLU A 195 -5.55 -29.81 -11.73
CA GLU A 195 -6.01 -28.66 -12.50
C GLU A 195 -6.96 -29.16 -13.60
N VAL A 196 -8.13 -28.52 -13.70
CA VAL A 196 -9.21 -28.92 -14.59
C VAL A 196 -9.40 -27.83 -15.64
N ASN A 197 -9.57 -28.15 -16.91
CA ASN A 197 -9.88 -27.17 -17.92
C ASN A 197 -11.37 -27.14 -18.22
N ASN A 198 -12.02 -26.02 -17.86
CA ASN A 198 -13.42 -25.75 -18.17
C ASN A 198 -14.39 -26.89 -17.76
N GLY A 199 -14.13 -27.52 -16.60
CA GLY A 199 -14.92 -28.65 -16.09
C GLY A 199 -14.55 -30.02 -16.67
N THR A 200 -13.53 -30.10 -17.53
CA THR A 200 -12.98 -31.34 -18.08
C THR A 200 -11.58 -31.56 -17.53
N ILE A 201 -11.28 -32.76 -17.06
CA ILE A 201 -9.91 -33.12 -16.63
C ILE A 201 -9.01 -33.09 -17.84
N ILE A 202 -7.94 -32.26 -17.80
CA ILE A 202 -7.07 -32.04 -18.96
C ILE A 202 -6.29 -33.32 -19.31
N ARG A 203 -5.88 -34.09 -18.31
CA ARG A 203 -5.23 -35.42 -18.40
C ARG A 203 -5.24 -36.06 -17.02
N GLU A 204 -5.31 -37.39 -16.98
CA GLU A 204 -5.14 -38.16 -15.71
C GLU A 204 -3.75 -37.97 -15.09
N ASP A 205 -2.76 -37.49 -15.84
CA ASP A 205 -1.37 -37.30 -15.42
C ASP A 205 -1.03 -35.85 -14.97
N ASN A 206 -1.97 -34.90 -15.08
CA ASN A 206 -1.74 -33.49 -14.75
C ASN A 206 -2.16 -33.13 -13.32
N TYR A 207 -1.67 -33.87 -12.35
CA TYR A 207 -1.78 -33.44 -10.96
C TYR A 207 -0.66 -32.46 -10.60
N ILE A 208 -1.02 -31.39 -9.88
CA ILE A 208 -0.11 -30.36 -9.40
C ILE A 208 0.39 -30.62 -7.97
N GLY A 209 -0.17 -31.63 -7.31
CA GLY A 209 0.21 -32.09 -5.99
C GLY A 209 -0.28 -33.49 -5.68
N VAL A 210 0.49 -34.21 -4.88
CA VAL A 210 0.16 -35.54 -4.36
C VAL A 210 0.26 -35.50 -2.85
N ILE A 211 -0.75 -36.00 -2.16
CA ILE A 211 -0.77 -36.15 -0.70
C ILE A 211 -1.02 -37.63 -0.40
N ALA A 212 0.04 -38.32 -0.03
CA ALA A 212 -0.01 -39.73 0.36
C ALA A 212 -0.73 -39.90 1.70
N ASN A 213 -1.36 -41.07 1.88
CA ASN A 213 -2.00 -41.44 3.15
C ASN A 213 -0.93 -41.89 4.16
N GLU A 214 -0.21 -40.92 4.72
CA GLU A 214 0.81 -41.09 5.74
C GLU A 214 0.37 -40.43 7.06
N PRO A 215 0.90 -40.86 8.21
CA PRO A 215 0.56 -40.25 9.48
C PRO A 215 0.83 -38.74 9.47
N GLY A 216 -0.21 -37.93 9.75
CA GLY A 216 -0.09 -36.47 9.79
C GLY A 216 -0.33 -35.77 8.44
N TYR A 217 -0.79 -36.47 7.41
CA TYR A 217 -1.21 -35.83 6.16
C TYR A 217 -2.28 -34.74 6.43
N ARG A 218 -2.35 -33.75 5.54
CA ARG A 218 -3.33 -32.66 5.63
C ARG A 218 -4.16 -32.58 4.36
N THR A 219 -5.43 -32.30 4.52
CA THR A 219 -6.37 -32.08 3.42
C THR A 219 -6.33 -30.61 2.97
N GLU A 220 -5.12 -30.12 2.69
CA GLU A 220 -4.87 -28.77 2.23
C GLU A 220 -3.67 -28.73 1.26
N PHE A 221 -3.73 -27.81 0.32
CA PHE A 221 -2.66 -27.60 -0.65
C PHE A 221 -2.58 -26.12 -1.04
N ALA A 222 -1.37 -25.58 -1.19
CA ALA A 222 -1.16 -24.22 -1.63
C ALA A 222 -0.42 -24.20 -2.97
N LYS A 223 -0.94 -23.48 -3.96
CA LYS A 223 -0.30 -23.21 -5.24
C LYS A 223 0.08 -21.74 -5.32
N LYS A 224 1.38 -21.50 -5.49
CA LYS A 224 1.98 -20.17 -5.61
C LYS A 224 2.28 -19.81 -7.05
N ASN A 225 2.58 -18.53 -7.27
CA ASN A 225 3.00 -17.98 -8.56
C ASN A 225 1.95 -18.23 -9.67
N LEU A 226 0.69 -18.01 -9.35
CA LEU A 226 -0.37 -18.07 -10.33
C LEU A 226 -0.21 -16.95 -11.36
N ALA A 227 -0.44 -17.26 -12.62
CA ALA A 227 -0.47 -16.24 -13.67
C ALA A 227 -1.62 -15.27 -13.40
N ARG A 228 -1.40 -13.97 -13.65
CA ARG A 228 -2.43 -12.95 -13.54
C ARG A 228 -3.33 -12.96 -14.76
N GLU A 229 -4.54 -12.45 -14.62
CA GLU A 229 -5.56 -12.39 -15.67
C GLU A 229 -5.90 -13.76 -16.26
N ALA A 230 -5.84 -14.81 -15.44
CA ALA A 230 -6.13 -16.18 -15.79
C ALA A 230 -7.28 -16.73 -14.95
N ARG A 231 -8.04 -17.67 -15.51
CA ARG A 231 -9.06 -18.43 -14.79
C ARG A 231 -8.52 -19.82 -14.50
N TYR A 232 -8.62 -20.23 -13.25
CA TYR A 232 -8.18 -21.53 -12.77
C TYR A 232 -9.36 -22.37 -12.30
N TYR A 233 -9.23 -23.69 -12.49
CA TYR A 233 -10.21 -24.68 -12.04
C TYR A 233 -9.44 -25.79 -11.34
N TYR A 234 -9.89 -26.18 -10.14
CA TYR A 234 -9.25 -27.24 -9.37
C TYR A 234 -10.28 -28.27 -8.89
N ALA A 235 -9.86 -29.53 -8.81
CA ALA A 235 -10.58 -30.62 -8.18
C ALA A 235 -9.59 -31.53 -7.45
N ILE A 236 -10.09 -32.27 -6.46
CA ILE A 236 -9.32 -33.27 -5.74
C ILE A 236 -9.81 -34.64 -6.16
N GLN A 237 -8.90 -35.54 -6.50
CA GLN A 237 -9.16 -36.94 -6.69
C GLN A 237 -8.60 -37.72 -5.51
N VAL A 238 -9.42 -38.57 -4.86
CA VAL A 238 -8.94 -39.57 -3.93
C VAL A 238 -8.80 -40.89 -4.66
N GLN A 239 -7.72 -41.58 -4.40
CA GLN A 239 -7.44 -42.88 -5.00
C GLN A 239 -7.27 -43.97 -3.94
N ARG A 240 -7.79 -45.16 -4.23
CA ARG A 240 -7.52 -46.37 -3.48
C ARG A 240 -7.07 -47.47 -4.43
N THR A 241 -5.88 -47.98 -4.22
CA THR A 241 -5.35 -49.18 -4.86
C THR A 241 -5.52 -50.37 -3.91
N PRO A 242 -5.79 -51.58 -4.41
CA PRO A 242 -5.84 -52.75 -3.53
C PRO A 242 -4.45 -53.00 -2.94
N LYS A 243 -4.43 -53.44 -1.69
CA LYS A 243 -3.20 -53.92 -1.03
C LYS A 243 -2.89 -55.36 -1.48
N ASP A 244 -1.67 -55.83 -1.19
CA ASP A 244 -1.24 -57.18 -1.57
C ASP A 244 -2.25 -58.26 -1.14
N GLY A 245 -2.76 -59.04 -2.11
CA GLY A 245 -3.77 -60.05 -1.94
C GLY A 245 -5.22 -59.55 -1.88
N GLU A 246 -5.48 -58.25 -1.92
CA GLU A 246 -6.83 -57.69 -2.00
C GLU A 246 -7.31 -57.65 -3.45
N VAL A 247 -8.53 -58.10 -3.71
CA VAL A 247 -9.21 -57.94 -5.01
C VAL A 247 -10.50 -57.17 -4.75
N PHE A 248 -10.71 -56.11 -5.54
CA PHE A 248 -11.95 -55.35 -5.45
C PHE A 248 -13.14 -56.18 -5.97
N PRO A 249 -14.32 -56.11 -5.36
CA PRO A 249 -15.47 -56.97 -5.70
C PRO A 249 -15.95 -56.84 -7.15
N ASP A 250 -15.67 -55.74 -7.80
CA ASP A 250 -16.01 -55.43 -9.22
C ASP A 250 -14.84 -55.64 -10.17
N GLY A 251 -13.74 -56.20 -9.71
CA GLY A 251 -12.54 -56.47 -10.51
C GLY A 251 -11.77 -55.25 -10.94
N LYS A 252 -12.10 -54.05 -10.48
CA LYS A 252 -11.34 -52.83 -10.79
C LYS A 252 -9.95 -52.89 -10.15
N SER A 253 -8.95 -52.34 -10.87
CA SER A 253 -7.57 -52.20 -10.36
C SER A 253 -7.41 -51.03 -9.40
N ARG A 254 -8.34 -50.05 -9.44
CA ARG A 254 -8.30 -48.83 -8.64
C ARG A 254 -9.71 -48.26 -8.44
N TYR A 255 -9.97 -47.71 -7.29
CA TYR A 255 -11.15 -46.89 -7.01
C TYR A 255 -10.73 -45.42 -6.99
N ASP A 256 -11.49 -44.58 -7.67
CA ASP A 256 -11.31 -43.13 -7.73
C ASP A 256 -12.62 -42.45 -7.31
N ASN A 257 -12.48 -41.33 -6.61
CA ASN A 257 -13.60 -40.43 -6.38
C ASN A 257 -13.13 -38.98 -6.46
N TRP A 258 -14.01 -38.08 -6.86
CA TRP A 258 -13.69 -36.67 -7.10
C TRP A 258 -14.44 -35.76 -6.13
N SER A 259 -13.85 -34.60 -5.83
CA SER A 259 -14.53 -33.46 -5.20
C SER A 259 -15.37 -32.71 -6.24
N ASN A 260 -16.08 -31.68 -5.77
CA ASN A 260 -16.57 -30.62 -6.64
C ASN A 260 -15.40 -29.89 -7.30
N VAL A 261 -15.70 -29.21 -8.42
CA VAL A 261 -14.76 -28.28 -9.06
C VAL A 261 -14.92 -26.90 -8.43
N VAL A 262 -13.84 -26.27 -8.06
CA VAL A 262 -13.78 -24.84 -7.70
C VAL A 262 -13.15 -24.05 -8.83
N SER A 263 -13.61 -22.80 -9.05
CA SER A 263 -13.02 -21.91 -10.05
C SER A 263 -12.95 -20.48 -9.55
N PHE A 264 -11.92 -19.76 -9.97
CA PHE A 264 -11.74 -18.34 -9.68
C PHE A 264 -10.91 -17.68 -10.78
N GLU A 265 -11.00 -16.36 -10.83
CA GLU A 265 -10.16 -15.53 -11.70
C GLU A 265 -9.09 -14.84 -10.87
N THR A 266 -7.87 -14.84 -11.37
CA THR A 266 -6.80 -14.07 -10.77
C THR A 266 -6.94 -12.60 -11.11
N ARG A 267 -6.37 -11.74 -10.26
CA ARG A 267 -6.55 -10.30 -10.40
C ARG A 267 -6.04 -9.77 -11.73
N LYS A 268 -6.75 -8.78 -12.25
CA LYS A 268 -6.30 -7.96 -13.38
C LYS A 268 -5.41 -6.83 -12.86
N LEU A 269 -4.20 -6.69 -13.42
CA LEU A 269 -3.31 -5.59 -13.13
C LEU A 269 -3.70 -4.38 -13.99
N ILE A 270 -4.43 -3.44 -13.41
CA ILE A 270 -4.73 -2.17 -14.06
C ILE A 270 -3.62 -1.19 -13.71
N ARG A 271 -2.90 -0.72 -14.73
CA ARG A 271 -1.87 0.33 -14.60
C ARG A 271 -2.48 1.67 -15.05
N PRO A 272 -2.95 2.50 -14.12
CA PRO A 272 -3.53 3.78 -14.49
C PRO A 272 -2.46 4.70 -15.08
N LYS A 273 -2.84 5.50 -16.07
CA LYS A 273 -2.00 6.59 -16.57
C LYS A 273 -2.01 7.72 -15.53
N LEU A 274 -0.83 8.14 -15.12
CA LEU A 274 -0.59 9.22 -14.18
C LEU A 274 0.29 10.27 -14.85
N VAL A 275 -0.06 11.54 -14.71
CA VAL A 275 0.71 12.65 -15.30
C VAL A 275 0.82 13.77 -14.28
N ILE A 276 2.01 14.31 -14.07
CA ILE A 276 2.18 15.62 -13.43
C ILE A 276 2.12 16.65 -14.53
N ASP A 277 1.10 17.51 -14.49
CA ASP A 277 0.83 18.51 -15.51
C ASP A 277 1.67 19.76 -15.31
N SER A 278 1.87 20.18 -14.04
CA SER A 278 2.66 21.37 -13.74
C SER A 278 3.15 21.44 -12.30
N VAL A 279 4.27 22.18 -12.12
CA VAL A 279 4.78 22.59 -10.81
C VAL A 279 4.87 24.11 -10.79
N MET A 280 4.06 24.74 -9.95
CA MET A 280 3.96 26.20 -9.83
C MET A 280 4.52 26.65 -8.49
N GLY A 281 5.68 27.29 -8.52
CA GLY A 281 6.32 27.88 -7.34
C GLY A 281 5.51 29.07 -6.80
N LYS A 282 5.32 29.09 -5.50
CA LYS A 282 4.83 30.24 -4.73
C LYS A 282 5.80 30.49 -3.59
N ARG A 283 5.73 31.67 -2.95
CA ARG A 283 6.57 31.95 -1.78
C ARG A 283 6.31 30.90 -0.69
N GLY A 284 7.33 30.11 -0.38
CA GLY A 284 7.28 29.06 0.65
C GLY A 284 6.50 27.80 0.27
N ALA A 285 6.06 27.65 -0.98
CA ALA A 285 5.28 26.50 -1.41
C ALA A 285 5.46 26.18 -2.90
N ASN A 286 5.25 24.91 -3.27
CA ASN A 286 5.05 24.48 -4.65
C ASN A 286 3.65 23.89 -4.83
N ARG A 287 2.89 24.41 -5.76
CA ARG A 287 1.61 23.83 -6.18
C ARG A 287 1.84 22.83 -7.30
N VAL A 288 1.60 21.56 -7.04
CA VAL A 288 1.76 20.47 -8.00
C VAL A 288 0.38 20.09 -8.54
N CYS A 289 0.20 20.23 -9.85
CA CYS A 289 -1.03 19.84 -10.54
C CYS A 289 -0.78 18.55 -11.31
N TYR A 290 -1.78 17.66 -11.30
CA TYR A 290 -1.66 16.34 -11.93
C TYR A 290 -3.00 15.82 -12.44
N SER A 291 -2.93 14.84 -13.34
CA SER A 291 -4.07 14.14 -13.90
C SER A 291 -3.96 12.65 -13.61
N ILE A 292 -5.09 12.04 -13.27
CA ILE A 292 -5.23 10.62 -12.95
C ILE A 292 -6.25 10.02 -13.89
N ASP A 293 -5.95 8.83 -14.43
CA ASP A 293 -6.89 8.07 -15.24
C ASP A 293 -8.18 7.78 -14.45
N ALA A 294 -9.33 8.16 -14.99
CA ALA A 294 -10.62 7.94 -14.37
C ALA A 294 -10.95 6.45 -14.14
N ALA A 295 -10.36 5.57 -14.97
CA ALA A 295 -10.51 4.12 -14.85
C ALA A 295 -9.64 3.50 -13.75
N ALA A 296 -8.78 4.27 -13.08
CA ALA A 296 -7.90 3.77 -12.02
C ALA A 296 -8.67 3.05 -10.91
N ARG A 297 -8.23 1.85 -10.58
CA ARG A 297 -8.75 1.04 -9.46
C ARG A 297 -7.57 0.62 -8.59
N VAL A 298 -7.18 1.50 -7.69
CA VAL A 298 -6.05 1.33 -6.79
C VAL A 298 -6.48 1.70 -5.36
N LYS A 299 -5.69 1.31 -4.37
CA LYS A 299 -5.97 1.59 -2.97
C LYS A 299 -5.76 3.08 -2.65
N ARG A 300 -4.67 3.65 -3.16
CA ARG A 300 -4.30 5.04 -2.94
C ARG A 300 -3.31 5.55 -3.98
N PHE A 301 -3.20 6.86 -4.05
CA PHE A 301 -2.16 7.58 -4.76
C PHE A 301 -1.23 8.25 -3.75
N GLU A 302 0.03 8.39 -4.11
CA GLU A 302 1.01 9.09 -3.30
C GLU A 302 1.78 10.07 -4.18
N LEU A 303 1.73 11.35 -3.82
CA LEU A 303 2.64 12.35 -4.37
C LEU A 303 3.92 12.30 -3.56
N ILE A 304 5.02 12.02 -4.22
CA ILE A 304 6.34 11.96 -3.60
C ILE A 304 7.26 13.01 -4.18
N SER A 305 8.20 13.49 -3.38
CA SER A 305 9.22 14.42 -3.83
C SER A 305 10.62 14.03 -3.36
N ARG A 306 11.63 14.49 -4.11
CA ARG A 306 13.04 14.44 -3.70
C ARG A 306 13.70 15.78 -3.99
N ARG A 307 14.65 16.18 -3.17
CA ARG A 307 15.46 17.38 -3.42
C ARG A 307 16.50 17.07 -4.49
N ASP A 308 16.75 18.06 -5.34
CA ASP A 308 17.91 18.06 -6.21
C ASP A 308 19.12 18.47 -5.38
N THR A 309 19.95 17.52 -5.02
CA THR A 309 21.18 17.79 -4.27
C THR A 309 22.36 17.30 -5.08
N THR A 310 23.37 18.14 -5.22
CA THR A 310 24.67 17.80 -5.81
C THR A 310 25.40 16.69 -5.02
N GLN A 311 24.91 16.33 -3.85
CA GLN A 311 25.43 15.29 -2.96
C GLN A 311 24.59 14.00 -2.93
N GLY A 312 23.73 13.78 -3.91
CA GLY A 312 23.18 12.45 -4.18
C GLY A 312 22.15 11.91 -3.19
N SER A 313 21.36 12.74 -2.52
CA SER A 313 20.19 12.22 -1.78
C SER A 313 19.14 11.74 -2.77
N THR A 314 19.03 10.42 -2.91
CA THR A 314 18.05 9.75 -3.79
C THR A 314 16.74 9.42 -3.07
N THR A 315 16.60 9.84 -1.83
CA THR A 315 15.44 9.44 -1.00
C THR A 315 14.20 10.24 -1.36
N TRP A 316 13.18 9.53 -1.85
CA TRP A 316 11.87 10.07 -2.07
C TRP A 316 11.09 10.16 -0.76
N GLN A 317 10.44 11.29 -0.53
CA GLN A 317 9.58 11.54 0.62
C GLN A 317 8.13 11.67 0.16
N VAL A 318 7.21 11.09 0.90
CA VAL A 318 5.77 11.24 0.65
C VAL A 318 5.35 12.63 1.11
N ILE A 319 4.77 13.40 0.19
CA ILE A 319 4.22 14.73 0.44
C ILE A 319 2.73 14.65 0.73
N ASP A 320 2.03 13.75 0.02
CA ASP A 320 0.59 13.62 0.13
C ASP A 320 0.14 12.20 -0.20
N THR A 321 -0.90 11.74 0.48
CA THR A 321 -1.52 10.43 0.26
C THR A 321 -3.03 10.60 0.19
N PHE A 322 -3.67 10.09 -0.86
CA PHE A 322 -5.10 10.23 -1.10
C PHE A 322 -5.64 9.07 -1.93
N ASP A 323 -6.95 8.86 -1.89
CA ASP A 323 -7.68 7.84 -2.67
C ASP A 323 -8.64 8.45 -3.70
N ASP A 324 -8.91 9.75 -3.59
CA ASP A 324 -9.79 10.49 -4.50
C ASP A 324 -9.12 10.72 -5.87
N LYS A 325 -9.62 10.05 -6.90
CA LYS A 325 -9.19 10.22 -8.30
C LYS A 325 -9.52 11.59 -8.89
N SER A 326 -10.47 12.32 -8.31
CA SER A 326 -10.85 13.65 -8.74
C SER A 326 -9.90 14.73 -8.24
N LYS A 327 -9.05 14.42 -7.25
CA LYS A 327 -8.02 15.33 -6.75
C LYS A 327 -7.01 15.63 -7.84
N LYS A 328 -6.75 16.90 -8.08
CA LYS A 328 -5.88 17.37 -9.18
C LYS A 328 -4.73 18.25 -8.73
N VAL A 329 -4.68 18.55 -7.45
CA VAL A 329 -3.71 19.52 -6.91
C VAL A 329 -3.29 19.11 -5.51
N THR A 330 -1.99 19.21 -5.25
CA THR A 330 -1.40 19.19 -3.90
C THR A 330 -0.45 20.38 -3.75
N VAL A 331 -0.39 20.94 -2.55
CA VAL A 331 0.53 22.02 -2.19
C VAL A 331 1.62 21.43 -1.30
N ASP A 332 2.88 21.56 -1.74
CA ASP A 332 4.05 21.19 -0.96
C ASP A 332 4.59 22.44 -0.25
N GLU A 333 4.46 22.49 1.07
CA GLU A 333 4.93 23.55 1.96
C GLU A 333 6.15 23.13 2.78
N SER A 334 6.85 22.07 2.35
CA SER A 334 8.02 21.56 3.07
C SER A 334 9.09 22.64 3.20
N GLU A 335 9.84 22.61 4.30
CA GLU A 335 10.91 23.55 4.58
C GLU A 335 11.92 23.65 3.42
N GLY A 336 12.24 24.87 3.00
CA GLY A 336 13.18 25.13 1.92
C GLY A 336 12.71 24.70 0.53
N VAL A 337 11.38 24.58 0.32
CA VAL A 337 10.77 24.11 -0.93
C VAL A 337 11.19 24.93 -2.16
N ASN A 338 11.47 26.21 -2.00
CA ASN A 338 11.95 27.10 -3.08
C ASN A 338 13.47 27.34 -3.07
N SER A 339 14.21 26.79 -2.09
CA SER A 339 15.67 27.01 -2.01
C SER A 339 16.45 26.14 -3.00
N ASN A 340 15.93 24.96 -3.32
CA ASN A 340 16.50 24.04 -4.28
C ASN A 340 15.40 23.45 -5.15
N SER A 341 15.75 23.07 -6.39
CA SER A 341 14.83 22.32 -7.24
C SER A 341 14.39 21.03 -6.57
N ARG A 342 13.12 20.69 -6.72
CA ARG A 342 12.53 19.44 -6.24
C ARG A 342 11.91 18.69 -7.40
N TYR A 343 12.12 17.40 -7.42
CA TYR A 343 11.45 16.49 -8.33
C TYR A 343 10.20 15.96 -7.66
N TYR A 344 9.11 15.88 -8.40
CA TYR A 344 7.82 15.36 -7.99
C TYR A 344 7.43 14.18 -8.87
N MET A 345 6.87 13.16 -8.28
CA MET A 345 6.35 11.99 -8.96
C MET A 345 5.05 11.54 -8.29
N LEU A 346 4.05 11.20 -9.09
CA LEU A 346 2.82 10.60 -8.62
C LEU A 346 2.89 9.09 -8.84
N ARG A 347 2.61 8.30 -7.82
CA ARG A 347 2.54 6.85 -7.91
C ARG A 347 1.21 6.30 -7.44
N ALA A 348 0.80 5.19 -8.02
CA ALA A 348 -0.41 4.46 -7.67
C ALA A 348 -0.04 3.17 -6.92
N ILE A 349 -0.69 2.96 -5.78
CA ILE A 349 -0.46 1.84 -4.87
C ILE A 349 -1.71 0.96 -4.83
N ASP A 350 -1.56 -0.31 -5.09
CA ASP A 350 -2.66 -1.28 -5.09
C ASP A 350 -3.09 -1.72 -3.68
N ALA A 351 -4.10 -2.60 -3.62
CA ALA A 351 -4.59 -3.15 -2.36
C ALA A 351 -3.55 -3.97 -1.59
N CYS A 352 -2.47 -4.36 -2.26
CA CYS A 352 -1.36 -5.13 -1.69
C CYS A 352 -0.16 -4.26 -1.29
N ASP A 353 -0.34 -2.95 -1.23
CA ASP A 353 0.70 -1.97 -0.92
C ASP A 353 1.89 -1.98 -1.90
N GLN A 354 1.64 -2.47 -3.15
CA GLN A 354 2.64 -2.46 -4.22
C GLN A 354 2.40 -1.32 -5.19
N GLU A 355 3.49 -0.70 -5.65
CA GLU A 355 3.42 0.28 -6.71
C GLU A 355 3.09 -0.39 -8.04
N VAL A 356 1.98 0.03 -8.67
CA VAL A 356 1.51 -0.52 -9.95
C VAL A 356 1.71 0.41 -11.13
N SER A 357 1.86 1.70 -10.87
CA SER A 357 2.09 2.72 -11.88
C SER A 357 2.73 3.96 -11.25
N ARG A 358 3.49 4.69 -12.06
CA ARG A 358 4.06 5.99 -11.70
C ARG A 358 4.01 6.96 -12.89
N SER A 359 3.98 8.27 -12.58
CA SER A 359 4.16 9.32 -13.58
C SER A 359 5.63 9.47 -13.97
N PHE A 360 5.88 10.20 -15.05
CA PHE A 360 7.17 10.83 -15.25
C PHE A 360 7.42 11.86 -14.15
N ASP A 361 8.66 12.01 -13.69
CA ASP A 361 9.01 13.01 -12.69
C ASP A 361 9.17 14.40 -13.34
N LEU A 362 8.60 15.41 -12.66
CA LEU A 362 8.70 16.80 -13.08
C LEU A 362 9.34 17.61 -11.94
N ASN A 363 10.31 18.44 -12.28
CA ASN A 363 10.99 19.27 -11.28
C ASN A 363 10.43 20.69 -11.20
N SER A 364 10.60 21.31 -10.03
CA SER A 364 10.32 22.73 -9.83
C SER A 364 11.42 23.59 -10.45
N ILE A 365 11.03 24.79 -10.90
CA ILE A 365 11.96 25.82 -11.32
C ILE A 365 12.26 26.73 -10.13
N VAL A 366 13.53 26.95 -9.89
CA VAL A 366 14.03 27.85 -8.86
C VAL A 366 14.83 28.94 -9.54
N VAL A 367 14.45 30.19 -9.32
CA VAL A 367 15.18 31.37 -9.74
C VAL A 367 16.07 31.79 -8.59
N ARG A 368 17.28 32.17 -8.89
CA ARG A 368 18.23 32.79 -7.95
C ARG A 368 18.70 34.09 -8.51
N LEU A 369 18.76 35.08 -7.67
CA LEU A 369 19.07 36.44 -8.00
C LEU A 369 20.31 36.90 -7.24
N THR A 370 21.25 37.51 -7.97
CA THR A 370 22.44 38.16 -7.40
C THR A 370 22.51 39.57 -7.93
N ALA A 371 22.29 40.55 -7.07
CA ALA A 371 22.48 41.97 -7.42
C ALA A 371 23.96 42.28 -7.62
N LYS A 372 24.28 42.98 -8.71
CA LYS A 372 25.58 43.56 -9.05
C LYS A 372 25.43 45.07 -9.19
N GLU A 373 26.53 45.78 -9.32
CA GLU A 373 26.50 47.24 -9.42
C GLU A 373 25.75 47.76 -10.65
N ASP A 374 25.93 47.11 -11.80
CA ASP A 374 25.40 47.51 -13.10
C ASP A 374 24.29 46.59 -13.64
N HIS A 375 24.06 45.46 -13.01
CA HIS A 375 23.06 44.49 -13.46
C HIS A 375 22.61 43.58 -12.35
N ASN A 376 21.45 42.99 -12.55
CA ASN A 376 20.99 41.82 -11.78
C ASN A 376 21.35 40.55 -12.55
N LEU A 377 22.07 39.64 -11.91
CA LEU A 377 22.36 38.34 -12.45
C LEU A 377 21.26 37.36 -12.01
N ILE A 378 20.49 36.85 -12.96
CA ILE A 378 19.41 35.90 -12.76
C ILE A 378 19.88 34.53 -13.22
N THR A 379 19.79 33.53 -12.35
CA THR A 379 20.08 32.13 -12.69
C THR A 379 18.88 31.26 -12.39
N PHE A 380 18.67 30.19 -13.15
CA PHE A 380 17.59 29.23 -12.92
C PHE A 380 17.96 27.82 -13.41
N ASN A 381 17.28 26.81 -12.92
CA ASN A 381 17.52 25.43 -13.31
C ASN A 381 16.64 25.02 -14.51
N ARG A 382 17.05 23.94 -15.19
CA ARG A 382 16.28 23.36 -16.30
C ARG A 382 15.05 22.59 -15.83
N LEU A 383 14.00 22.60 -16.65
CA LEU A 383 12.88 21.68 -16.51
C LEU A 383 13.29 20.29 -17.04
N LEU A 384 12.98 19.25 -16.30
CA LEU A 384 13.11 17.88 -16.78
C LEU A 384 11.97 17.61 -17.77
N VAL A 385 12.32 17.38 -19.02
CA VAL A 385 11.37 17.05 -20.07
C VAL A 385 11.66 15.66 -20.64
N PRO A 386 10.65 14.94 -21.17
CA PRO A 386 10.85 13.64 -21.81
C PRO A 386 11.85 13.75 -22.96
N SER A 387 12.55 12.64 -23.23
CA SER A 387 13.51 12.55 -24.33
C SER A 387 12.90 12.98 -25.66
N GLY A 388 13.56 13.90 -26.36
CA GLY A 388 13.12 14.45 -27.64
C GLY A 388 12.14 15.64 -27.56
N SER A 389 11.73 16.06 -26.35
CA SER A 389 11.03 17.33 -26.12
C SER A 389 12.03 18.43 -25.81
N GLN A 390 11.63 19.67 -26.07
CA GLN A 390 12.38 20.87 -25.68
C GLN A 390 11.57 21.68 -24.68
N ALA A 391 12.20 22.61 -23.98
CA ALA A 391 11.53 23.54 -23.09
C ALA A 391 11.72 24.98 -23.57
N GLU A 392 10.68 25.78 -23.46
CA GLU A 392 10.69 27.23 -23.64
C GLU A 392 10.58 27.87 -22.28
N TYR A 393 11.50 28.82 -22.00
CA TYR A 393 11.57 29.55 -20.74
C TYR A 393 11.30 31.03 -21.03
N ARG A 394 10.38 31.64 -20.29
CA ARG A 394 10.03 33.04 -20.36
C ARG A 394 10.41 33.67 -19.04
N LEU A 395 11.45 34.55 -19.07
CA LEU A 395 11.89 35.29 -17.92
C LEU A 395 11.08 36.59 -17.82
N HIS A 396 10.46 36.77 -16.68
CA HIS A 396 9.68 37.95 -16.35
C HIS A 396 10.40 38.79 -15.30
N ARG A 397 10.32 40.08 -15.47
CA ARG A 397 10.73 41.10 -14.51
C ARG A 397 9.49 41.83 -13.99
N VAL A 398 9.32 41.89 -12.70
CA VAL A 398 8.28 42.67 -12.05
C VAL A 398 8.90 43.85 -11.34
N ILE A 399 8.54 45.03 -11.74
CA ILE A 399 9.01 46.28 -11.15
C ILE A 399 7.90 46.77 -10.23
N GLU A 400 8.19 46.81 -8.94
CA GLU A 400 7.27 47.34 -7.92
C GLU A 400 7.62 48.81 -7.66
N ARG A 401 6.69 49.71 -8.02
CA ARG A 401 6.72 51.14 -7.75
C ARG A 401 5.59 51.51 -6.79
N ILE A 402 5.66 52.71 -6.20
CA ILE A 402 4.59 53.18 -5.31
C ILE A 402 3.27 53.21 -6.06
N GLY A 403 2.37 52.26 -5.71
CA GLY A 403 1.03 52.17 -6.29
C GLY A 403 0.91 51.48 -7.64
N GLU A 404 2.01 50.98 -8.20
CA GLU A 404 2.04 50.33 -9.51
C GLU A 404 2.96 49.12 -9.52
N GLU A 405 2.50 48.05 -10.16
CA GLU A 405 3.30 46.85 -10.44
C GLU A 405 3.34 46.61 -11.95
N ILE A 406 4.53 46.60 -12.52
CA ILE A 406 4.73 46.38 -13.95
C ILE A 406 5.37 45.02 -14.13
N ASP A 407 4.67 44.11 -14.82
CA ASP A 407 5.14 42.75 -15.16
C ASP A 407 5.53 42.72 -16.64
N GLU A 408 6.79 42.45 -16.93
CA GLU A 408 7.36 42.45 -18.29
C GLU A 408 8.05 41.12 -18.59
N GLU A 409 7.76 40.54 -19.75
CA GLU A 409 8.56 39.44 -20.31
C GLU A 409 9.82 40.06 -20.92
N ILE A 410 10.99 39.84 -20.30
CA ILE A 410 12.25 40.48 -20.72
C ILE A 410 13.11 39.58 -21.59
N GLN A 411 12.92 38.24 -21.55
CA GLN A 411 13.70 37.30 -22.35
C GLN A 411 12.98 35.99 -22.54
N VAL A 412 13.12 35.40 -23.73
CA VAL A 412 12.66 34.05 -24.05
C VAL A 412 13.87 33.19 -24.45
N PHE A 413 13.95 31.99 -23.85
CA PHE A 413 14.99 31.03 -24.16
C PHE A 413 14.31 29.73 -24.69
N THR A 414 14.89 29.13 -25.71
CA THR A 414 14.41 27.87 -26.29
C THR A 414 15.58 26.95 -26.62
N GLY A 415 15.43 25.63 -26.45
CA GLY A 415 16.41 24.63 -26.86
C GLY A 415 17.21 24.00 -25.73
N GLU A 416 18.19 23.18 -26.10
CA GLU A 416 19.02 22.40 -25.18
C GLU A 416 20.26 23.15 -24.67
N GLU A 417 20.75 24.15 -25.41
CA GLU A 417 21.98 24.90 -25.11
C GLU A 417 21.67 26.26 -24.49
N LEU A 418 20.98 26.29 -23.37
CA LEU A 418 20.64 27.52 -22.74
C LEU A 418 21.73 27.94 -21.75
N PRO A 419 22.24 29.21 -21.83
CA PRO A 419 22.79 29.82 -20.65
C PRO A 419 21.63 29.95 -19.64
N LEU A 420 21.71 29.20 -18.53
CA LEU A 420 20.72 29.27 -17.47
C LEU A 420 20.93 30.56 -16.62
N GLU A 421 21.45 31.59 -17.25
CA GLU A 421 21.71 32.86 -16.63
C GLU A 421 21.36 34.01 -17.60
N TYR A 422 20.91 35.10 -17.04
CA TYR A 422 20.60 36.34 -17.74
C TYR A 422 21.08 37.52 -16.92
N LYS A 423 21.64 38.52 -17.61
CA LYS A 423 22.09 39.78 -17.01
C LYS A 423 21.10 40.89 -17.35
N ASP A 424 20.30 41.28 -16.39
CA ASP A 424 19.36 42.39 -16.54
C ASP A 424 20.03 43.67 -16.09
N ARG A 425 20.23 44.58 -17.04
CA ARG A 425 20.90 45.87 -16.77
C ARG A 425 19.97 46.79 -15.98
N THR A 426 20.45 47.27 -14.86
CA THR A 426 19.73 48.17 -13.95
C THR A 426 20.25 49.63 -14.00
N ASP A 427 21.28 49.88 -14.79
CA ASP A 427 21.91 51.20 -14.99
C ASP A 427 21.26 52.01 -16.12
N LEU A 428 20.12 51.60 -16.62
CA LEU A 428 19.44 52.25 -17.74
C LEU A 428 18.96 53.66 -17.37
N PRO A 429 19.03 54.61 -18.33
CA PRO A 429 18.67 56.01 -18.10
C PRO A 429 17.27 56.24 -17.56
N GLU A 430 16.32 55.40 -17.96
CA GLU A 430 14.92 55.46 -17.51
C GLU A 430 14.75 55.20 -16.01
N PHE A 431 15.75 54.60 -15.34
CA PHE A 431 15.73 54.35 -13.90
C PHE A 431 16.54 55.38 -13.10
N ARG A 432 17.20 56.34 -13.76
CA ARG A 432 17.93 57.40 -13.10
C ARG A 432 16.99 58.51 -12.67
N GLY A 433 17.20 59.04 -11.49
CA GLY A 433 16.47 60.22 -10.99
C GLY A 433 15.10 59.93 -10.39
N VAL A 434 14.70 58.67 -10.20
CA VAL A 434 13.49 58.34 -9.47
C VAL A 434 13.70 58.48 -7.96
N ASN A 435 12.76 59.13 -7.27
CA ASN A 435 12.85 59.41 -5.82
C ASN A 435 12.58 58.19 -4.93
N PHE A 436 12.64 56.99 -5.47
CA PHE A 436 12.47 55.76 -4.72
C PHE A 436 13.24 54.63 -5.41
N LEU A 437 13.62 53.65 -4.63
CA LEU A 437 14.30 52.45 -5.14
C LEU A 437 13.28 51.45 -5.64
N PRO A 438 13.25 51.13 -6.94
CA PRO A 438 12.38 50.12 -7.44
C PRO A 438 12.81 48.77 -6.88
N LYS A 439 11.84 48.01 -6.44
CA LYS A 439 12.04 46.62 -6.09
C LYS A 439 11.82 45.75 -7.33
N TYR A 440 12.83 44.98 -7.68
CA TYR A 440 12.76 44.05 -8.79
C TYR A 440 12.46 42.67 -8.26
N ARG A 441 11.48 42.03 -8.87
CA ARG A 441 11.16 40.64 -8.66
C ARG A 441 11.27 39.91 -10.00
N TYR A 442 11.79 38.71 -9.97
CA TYR A 442 11.93 37.90 -11.17
C TYR A 442 11.29 36.55 -10.97
N TYR A 443 10.68 36.04 -12.04
CA TYR A 443 10.21 34.67 -12.11
C TYR A 443 10.34 34.11 -13.53
N VAL A 444 10.39 32.79 -13.65
CA VAL A 444 10.45 32.09 -14.92
C VAL A 444 9.19 31.26 -15.10
N VAL A 445 8.54 31.39 -16.24
CA VAL A 445 7.52 30.52 -16.73
C VAL A 445 8.14 29.58 -17.74
N VAL A 446 7.91 28.28 -17.59
CA VAL A 446 8.45 27.28 -18.51
C VAL A 446 7.34 26.39 -19.03
N ARG A 447 7.43 26.01 -20.30
CA ARG A 447 6.58 25.00 -20.89
C ARG A 447 7.39 24.04 -21.77
N GLU A 448 6.97 22.81 -21.78
CA GLU A 448 7.46 21.80 -22.72
C GLU A 448 6.97 22.11 -24.13
N ILE A 449 7.84 21.96 -25.13
CA ILE A 449 7.52 21.91 -26.55
C ILE A 449 7.61 20.46 -26.99
N PRO A 450 6.48 19.71 -27.04
CA PRO A 450 6.53 18.29 -27.30
C PRO A 450 6.84 17.98 -28.76
N ARG A 451 7.62 16.95 -29.01
CA ARG A 451 7.73 16.30 -30.32
C ARG A 451 6.56 15.33 -30.57
N GLY A 452 5.31 15.79 -30.49
CA GLY A 452 4.13 14.95 -30.67
C GLY A 452 2.91 15.40 -29.90
N LYS A 453 1.89 14.53 -29.81
CA LYS A 453 0.58 14.84 -29.20
C LYS A 453 0.47 14.56 -27.69
N SER A 454 1.55 14.32 -26.99
CA SER A 454 1.52 14.09 -25.54
C SER A 454 1.36 15.38 -24.74
N GLY A 455 0.88 15.26 -23.51
CA GLY A 455 0.62 16.40 -22.64
C GLY A 455 1.85 17.30 -22.44
N VAL A 456 1.61 18.58 -22.26
CA VAL A 456 2.64 19.63 -22.12
C VAL A 456 2.89 19.87 -20.65
N ALA A 457 4.06 19.52 -20.16
CA ALA A 457 4.51 19.87 -18.83
C ALA A 457 4.74 21.40 -18.71
N ARG A 458 4.35 21.98 -17.57
CA ARG A 458 4.49 23.40 -17.30
C ARG A 458 5.13 23.62 -15.94
N GLY A 459 5.85 24.71 -15.83
CA GLY A 459 6.42 25.12 -14.56
C GLY A 459 6.43 26.63 -14.43
N ARG A 460 6.38 27.12 -13.21
CA ARG A 460 6.63 28.51 -12.87
C ARG A 460 7.47 28.52 -11.60
N SER A 461 8.52 29.33 -11.56
CA SER A 461 9.27 29.54 -10.32
C SER A 461 8.48 30.37 -9.31
N ALA A 462 8.83 30.29 -8.03
CA ALA A 462 8.55 31.37 -7.10
C ALA A 462 9.27 32.63 -7.56
N MET A 463 8.78 33.80 -7.13
CA MET A 463 9.48 35.08 -7.36
C MET A 463 10.64 35.19 -6.39
N ASP A 464 11.81 35.51 -6.92
CA ASP A 464 12.94 36.02 -6.12
C ASP A 464 13.06 37.52 -6.30
N SER A 465 13.55 38.23 -5.30
CA SER A 465 13.53 39.70 -5.28
C SER A 465 14.85 40.29 -4.83
N CYS A 466 15.22 41.32 -5.52
CA CYS A 466 16.28 42.22 -5.08
C CYS A 466 15.84 43.69 -5.22
N TYR A 467 16.57 44.52 -4.58
CA TYR A 467 16.43 45.95 -4.78
C TYR A 467 17.66 46.45 -5.51
N VAL A 468 17.62 47.53 -6.23
CA VAL A 468 18.79 48.18 -6.80
C VAL A 468 19.57 48.78 -5.65
N GLU A 469 20.89 48.57 -5.63
CA GLU A 469 21.75 49.24 -4.67
C GLU A 469 21.68 50.76 -4.94
N PRO A 470 21.38 51.63 -3.94
CA PRO A 470 21.24 53.05 -4.18
C PRO A 470 22.56 53.63 -4.60
N GLU A 471 22.57 54.44 -5.66
CA GLU A 471 23.71 55.30 -5.98
C GLU A 471 23.85 56.33 -4.86
N ILE A 472 24.97 56.31 -4.14
CA ILE A 472 25.24 57.18 -3.02
C ILE A 472 26.28 58.16 -3.46
N VAL A 473 25.88 59.40 -3.60
CA VAL A 473 26.82 60.53 -3.81
C VAL A 473 27.03 61.18 -2.47
N LEU A 474 28.28 61.18 -2.03
CA LEU A 474 28.69 61.84 -0.79
C LEU A 474 29.50 63.13 -1.13
N PRO A 475 29.18 64.28 -0.51
CA PRO A 475 29.95 65.47 -0.69
C PRO A 475 31.39 65.27 -0.23
N THR A 476 32.34 65.72 -1.00
CA THR A 476 33.77 65.73 -0.65
C THR A 476 34.16 66.93 0.19
N ALA A 477 33.35 68.03 0.17
CA ALA A 477 33.56 69.25 0.95
C ALA A 477 32.20 69.86 1.35
N ILE A 478 32.19 70.56 2.49
CA ILE A 478 31.10 71.46 2.93
C ILE A 478 31.62 72.80 3.34
N ALA A 479 30.76 73.82 3.18
CA ALA A 479 30.98 75.19 3.64
C ALA A 479 29.92 75.61 4.65
N PRO A 480 30.14 75.37 5.97
CA PRO A 480 29.07 75.41 6.99
C PRO A 480 28.53 76.85 7.30
N ARG A 481 29.14 77.87 6.85
CA ARG A 481 28.69 79.26 7.11
C ARG A 481 28.25 79.93 5.81
N PRO A 482 27.13 80.63 5.84
CA PRO A 482 26.84 81.56 4.75
C PRO A 482 27.86 82.65 4.78
N THR A 483 28.34 83.01 3.61
CA THR A 483 29.18 84.26 3.48
C THR A 483 28.26 85.45 3.64
N ASP A 484 28.54 86.31 4.63
CA ASP A 484 27.79 87.55 4.84
C ASP A 484 27.74 88.37 3.52
N GLY A 485 26.51 88.56 2.95
CA GLY A 485 26.21 89.42 1.85
C GLY A 485 26.46 88.97 0.43
N GLY A 486 26.78 87.69 0.21
CA GLY A 486 26.90 87.12 -1.13
C GLY A 486 25.66 86.31 -1.54
N PRO A 487 25.25 86.30 -2.84
CA PRO A 487 24.28 85.39 -3.31
C PRO A 487 24.75 83.97 -3.00
N THR A 488 23.85 83.13 -2.53
CA THR A 488 24.12 81.73 -2.36
C THR A 488 24.74 81.17 -3.63
N ALA A 489 26.09 81.00 -3.60
CA ALA A 489 26.78 80.49 -4.78
C ALA A 489 26.21 79.14 -5.12
N GLU A 490 25.60 79.06 -6.28
CA GLU A 490 25.17 77.78 -6.87
C GLU A 490 26.33 76.79 -6.76
N GLY A 491 26.12 75.72 -6.03
CA GLY A 491 27.09 74.64 -5.89
C GLY A 491 27.82 74.52 -4.55
N LYS A 492 27.65 75.43 -3.55
CA LYS A 492 28.24 75.26 -2.21
C LYS A 492 27.29 74.55 -1.26
N ARG A 493 27.66 73.35 -0.85
CA ARG A 493 26.90 72.61 0.12
C ARG A 493 27.21 73.08 1.53
N MET A 494 26.17 73.50 2.27
CA MET A 494 26.27 73.93 3.66
C MET A 494 26.20 72.77 4.69
N GLU A 495 25.84 71.63 4.24
CA GLU A 495 25.65 70.42 5.08
C GLU A 495 26.17 69.15 4.41
N PHE A 496 26.63 68.21 5.22
CA PHE A 496 26.99 66.85 4.79
C PHE A 496 25.82 65.91 4.98
N ARG A 497 25.28 65.43 3.90
CA ARG A 497 24.31 64.37 3.84
C ARG A 497 24.53 63.53 2.61
N PRO A 498 24.19 62.19 2.70
CA PRO A 498 24.19 61.39 1.50
C PRO A 498 23.09 61.88 0.56
N LEU A 499 23.45 62.05 -0.72
CA LEU A 499 22.49 62.20 -1.79
C LEU A 499 22.28 60.79 -2.37
N SER A 500 21.14 60.21 -2.10
CA SER A 500 20.76 58.91 -2.67
C SER A 500 19.58 59.11 -3.63
N SER A 501 19.45 58.22 -4.56
CA SER A 501 18.22 58.08 -5.33
C SER A 501 17.12 57.53 -4.42
N GLY A 502 16.42 58.45 -3.70
CA GLY A 502 15.29 58.10 -2.81
C GLY A 502 15.47 58.46 -1.33
N THR A 503 14.38 58.43 -0.58
CA THR A 503 14.34 58.64 0.88
C THR A 503 14.80 57.38 1.62
N THR A 504 16.09 57.10 1.56
CA THR A 504 16.64 55.95 2.31
C THR A 504 17.09 56.42 3.68
N PRO A 505 16.65 55.80 4.77
CA PRO A 505 17.17 56.12 6.10
C PRO A 505 18.67 55.94 6.17
N TYR A 506 19.34 56.93 6.78
CA TYR A 506 20.79 56.91 6.88
C TYR A 506 21.26 57.24 8.30
N GLU A 507 22.47 56.79 8.63
CA GLU A 507 23.19 57.10 9.86
C GLU A 507 24.52 57.72 9.46
N ILE A 508 24.85 58.91 10.00
CA ILE A 508 26.11 59.61 9.76
C ILE A 508 26.90 59.64 11.05
N THR A 509 28.15 59.22 10.97
CA THR A 509 29.14 59.42 12.02
C THR A 509 30.29 60.19 11.45
N ILE A 510 30.67 61.35 12.08
CA ILE A 510 31.81 62.14 11.71
C ILE A 510 32.87 62.07 12.80
N TYR A 511 34.11 61.89 12.41
CA TYR A 511 35.27 61.81 13.28
C TYR A 511 36.24 63.01 12.99
N ASN A 512 36.83 63.53 14.06
CA ASN A 512 37.94 64.46 13.93
C ASN A 512 39.24 63.73 13.59
N ARG A 513 40.33 64.43 13.38
CA ARG A 513 41.64 63.85 13.05
C ARG A 513 42.24 62.96 14.12
N ALA A 514 41.79 63.11 15.36
CA ALA A 514 42.16 62.20 16.47
C ALA A 514 41.31 60.97 16.59
N GLY A 515 40.34 60.71 15.67
CA GLY A 515 39.43 59.56 15.67
C GLY A 515 38.26 59.66 16.64
N GLN A 516 38.07 60.88 17.27
CA GLN A 516 36.96 61.08 18.19
C GLN A 516 35.69 61.40 17.38
N VAL A 517 34.53 60.79 17.81
CA VAL A 517 33.23 61.10 17.22
C VAL A 517 32.80 62.49 17.60
N ILE A 518 32.56 63.34 16.62
CA ILE A 518 32.12 64.76 16.78
C ILE A 518 30.64 64.91 16.34
N PHE A 519 30.10 63.98 15.59
CA PHE A 519 28.70 63.95 15.20
C PHE A 519 28.28 62.51 14.97
N HIS A 520 27.11 62.15 15.48
CA HIS A 520 26.48 60.85 15.23
C HIS A 520 24.97 61.01 15.30
N LYS A 521 24.28 60.85 14.19
CA LYS A 521 22.84 61.01 14.05
C LYS A 521 22.26 60.13 12.95
N GLU A 522 20.98 59.77 13.14
CA GLU A 522 20.15 59.10 12.12
C GLU A 522 19.27 60.14 11.42
N ASN A 523 19.24 60.12 10.10
CA ASN A 523 18.41 60.98 9.22
C ASN A 523 18.58 62.48 9.42
N GLU A 524 19.62 62.91 10.10
CA GLU A 524 19.99 64.31 10.26
C GLU A 524 21.32 64.62 9.55
N PRO A 525 21.38 65.68 8.73
CA PRO A 525 22.64 66.12 8.08
C PRO A 525 23.56 66.72 9.10
N TRP A 526 24.88 66.59 8.87
CA TRP A 526 25.86 67.34 9.64
C TRP A 526 26.07 68.74 9.06
N THR A 527 25.71 69.72 9.84
CA THR A 527 25.81 71.14 9.45
C THR A 527 27.19 71.77 9.77
N GLY A 528 28.22 70.95 10.01
CA GLY A 528 29.55 71.39 10.37
C GLY A 528 29.68 71.90 11.80
N LYS A 529 28.72 71.64 12.71
CA LYS A 529 28.79 72.02 14.11
C LYS A 529 29.36 70.88 14.98
N LEU A 530 30.21 71.28 15.92
CA LEU A 530 30.72 70.45 17.00
C LEU A 530 29.67 70.27 18.11
N PRO A 531 29.84 69.32 19.05
CA PRO A 531 28.88 69.09 20.16
C PRO A 531 28.71 70.36 21.06
N ASN A 532 29.68 71.24 21.12
CA ASN A 532 29.60 72.50 21.88
C ASN A 532 28.86 73.62 21.11
N GLY A 533 28.31 73.35 19.93
CA GLY A 533 27.58 74.31 19.12
C GLY A 533 28.46 75.22 18.22
N GLN A 534 29.78 75.19 18.40
CA GLN A 534 30.71 75.93 17.54
C GLN A 534 30.90 75.24 16.20
N TYR A 535 31.26 76.01 15.16
CA TYR A 535 31.58 75.39 13.88
C TYR A 535 32.95 74.71 13.94
N ALA A 536 33.02 73.55 13.26
CA ALA A 536 34.24 72.77 13.15
C ALA A 536 35.36 73.59 12.44
N PRO A 537 36.60 73.51 12.91
CA PRO A 537 37.75 74.15 12.21
C PRO A 537 37.86 73.64 10.76
N GLU A 538 38.43 74.52 9.91
CA GLU A 538 38.80 74.17 8.54
C GLU A 538 39.75 72.99 8.52
N GLY A 539 39.47 72.01 7.65
CA GLY A 539 40.29 70.81 7.54
C GLY A 539 39.55 69.56 7.16
N ALA A 540 40.28 68.43 7.18
CA ALA A 540 39.75 67.12 6.82
C ALA A 540 39.13 66.41 8.05
N TYR A 541 37.99 65.80 7.84
CA TYR A 541 37.24 64.97 8.75
C TYR A 541 37.02 63.62 8.10
N ILE A 542 36.87 62.61 8.90
CA ILE A 542 36.50 61.25 8.43
C ILE A 542 35.03 61.09 8.66
N TYR A 543 34.32 60.51 7.69
CA TYR A 543 32.94 60.13 7.84
C TYR A 543 32.78 58.64 7.71
N ASN A 544 31.76 58.09 8.38
CA ASN A 544 31.15 56.79 8.15
C ASN A 544 29.66 57.04 7.93
N VAL A 545 29.16 56.59 6.80
CA VAL A 545 27.74 56.70 6.44
C VAL A 545 27.21 55.30 6.23
N LYS A 546 26.15 54.98 6.96
CA LYS A 546 25.40 53.74 6.80
C LYS A 546 24.01 54.04 6.26
N LEU A 547 23.63 53.39 5.17
CA LEU A 547 22.27 53.46 4.65
C LEU A 547 21.53 52.20 5.03
N LYS A 548 20.36 52.37 5.65
CA LYS A 548 19.47 51.30 6.06
C LYS A 548 18.31 51.29 5.07
N SER A 549 18.27 50.32 4.19
CA SER A 549 17.12 50.11 3.32
C SER A 549 16.37 48.87 3.76
N GLU A 550 15.06 48.94 3.81
CA GLU A 550 14.19 47.80 4.18
C GLU A 550 14.40 46.65 3.20
N GLY A 551 14.94 45.53 3.68
CA GLY A 551 15.25 44.35 2.88
C GLY A 551 16.66 44.29 2.28
N TYR A 552 17.56 45.25 2.57
CA TYR A 552 18.94 45.26 2.09
C TYR A 552 20.00 44.92 3.11
N LYS A 553 21.10 44.42 2.56
CA LYS A 553 22.40 44.54 3.22
C LYS A 553 22.69 46.00 3.43
N MET A 554 22.92 46.41 4.67
CA MET A 554 23.32 47.77 5.03
C MET A 554 24.53 48.19 4.18
N VAL A 555 24.40 49.28 3.45
CA VAL A 555 25.50 49.86 2.68
C VAL A 555 26.27 50.80 3.57
N GLU A 556 27.56 50.55 3.74
CA GLU A 556 28.48 51.38 4.55
C GLU A 556 29.54 52.00 3.66
N ARG A 557 29.73 53.32 3.80
CA ARG A 557 30.73 54.08 3.09
C ARG A 557 31.56 54.89 4.09
N THR A 558 32.86 54.74 4.03
CA THR A 558 33.80 55.52 4.83
C THR A 558 34.66 56.32 3.89
N GLY A 559 34.92 57.58 4.25
CA GLY A 559 35.74 58.47 3.44
C GLY A 559 36.14 59.73 4.19
N SER A 560 36.74 60.70 3.45
CA SER A 560 37.15 61.96 3.98
C SER A 560 36.28 63.14 3.47
N LEU A 561 36.01 64.09 4.35
CA LEU A 561 35.23 65.28 4.10
C LEU A 561 36.08 66.52 4.44
N MET A 562 36.15 67.49 3.55
CA MET A 562 36.79 68.80 3.82
C MET A 562 35.75 69.77 4.34
N VAL A 563 36.04 70.41 5.44
CA VAL A 563 35.37 71.65 5.88
C VAL A 563 36.19 72.84 5.38
N VAL A 564 35.56 73.67 4.60
CA VAL A 564 36.22 74.86 4.00
C VAL A 564 35.41 76.09 4.30
N TYR A 565 36.12 77.18 4.53
CA TYR A 565 35.51 78.49 4.70
C TYR A 565 36.00 79.38 3.57
N PRO A 566 35.11 80.00 2.78
CA PRO A 566 35.51 80.88 1.73
C PRO A 566 36.23 82.04 2.34
N TYR A 567 37.40 82.39 1.76
CA TYR A 567 38.13 83.59 2.16
C TYR A 567 37.21 84.79 1.99
N LYS A 568 37.25 85.72 2.98
CA LYS A 568 36.63 87.05 2.90
C LYS A 568 37.30 87.92 1.83
#